data_449dfbce0cab56ba922419d8cce224bb
#
_entry.id   449dfbce0cab56ba922419d8cce224bb
#
_cell.length_a   1.000
_cell.length_b   1.000
_cell.length_c   1.000
_cell.angle_alpha   90.00
_cell.angle_beta   90.00
_cell.angle_gamma   90.00
#
_symmetry.space_group_name_H-M   'P 1'
#
loop_
_entity.id
_entity.type
_entity.pdbx_description
1 polymer ?
#
loop_
_entity_poly.entity_id
_entity_poly.type
_entity_poly.pdbx_seq_one_letter_code
_entity_poly.pdbx_strand_id
1 'polypeptide(L)'
;MVKMKKLLFLLLTSTFAFAQIDRVEPPFWYANMNLSDVQIMFYGKNIAQNDVTVSNRVVIKTVQKTENPNYLFVTIDTKNIPAQELIFSFSKNKKLAFTQKYSLKSRRENSRF
;
A
#
# COMPACT_ATOMS: atom_id res chain seq x y z
N MET A 1 0.98 40.60 -15.70
CA MET A 1 0.29 40.67 -14.40
C MET A 1 -0.63 39.52 -14.18
N VAL A 2 -1.60 39.35 -15.04
CA VAL A 2 -2.52 38.25 -14.94
C VAL A 2 -1.75 36.90 -14.99
N LYS A 3 -0.68 36.86 -15.77
CA LYS A 3 0.11 35.66 -15.92
C LYS A 3 0.77 35.23 -14.63
N MET A 4 1.19 36.16 -13.82
CA MET A 4 1.84 35.83 -12.55
C MET A 4 0.87 35.17 -11.60
N LYS A 5 -0.35 35.65 -11.56
CA LYS A 5 -1.37 35.07 -10.71
C LYS A 5 -1.66 33.62 -11.10
N LYS A 6 -1.68 33.35 -12.39
CA LYS A 6 -1.91 31.99 -12.88
C LYS A 6 -0.79 31.06 -12.46
N LEU A 7 0.43 31.52 -12.50
CA LEU A 7 1.55 30.73 -12.08
C LEU A 7 1.47 30.36 -10.60
N LEU A 8 1.13 31.32 -9.77
CA LEU A 8 0.95 31.07 -8.36
C LEU A 8 -0.14 30.04 -8.10
N PHE A 9 -1.22 30.16 -8.83
CA PHE A 9 -2.33 29.22 -8.70
C PHE A 9 -1.90 27.80 -9.06
N LEU A 10 -1.13 27.64 -10.09
CA LEU A 10 -0.62 26.32 -10.48
C LEU A 10 0.26 25.73 -9.41
N LEU A 11 1.10 26.50 -8.79
CA LEU A 11 1.94 26.02 -7.71
C LEU A 11 1.11 25.52 -6.55
N LEU A 12 0.03 26.22 -6.21
CA LEU A 12 -0.86 25.78 -5.15
C LEU A 12 -1.52 24.45 -5.48
N THR A 13 -1.97 24.29 -6.70
CA THR A 13 -2.63 23.04 -7.07
C THR A 13 -1.68 21.85 -7.06
N SER A 14 -0.42 22.07 -7.31
CA SER A 14 0.54 20.98 -7.33
C SER A 14 0.81 20.40 -5.94
N THR A 15 0.36 21.04 -4.89
CA THR A 15 0.60 20.55 -3.54
C THR A 15 -0.48 19.59 -3.04
N PHE A 16 -1.48 19.29 -3.82
CA PHE A 16 -2.61 18.49 -3.36
C PHE A 16 -2.64 17.08 -3.89
N ALA A 17 -1.53 16.54 -4.22
CA ALA A 17 -1.56 15.31 -4.95
C ALA A 17 -1.53 14.06 -4.11
N PHE A 18 -1.63 14.13 -2.81
CA PHE A 18 -1.28 12.94 -2.03
C PHE A 18 -2.44 12.31 -1.33
N ALA A 19 -2.93 11.22 -1.91
CA ALA A 19 -3.69 10.26 -1.15
C ALA A 19 -2.68 9.59 -0.23
N GLN A 20 -2.97 9.55 1.04
CA GLN A 20 -2.03 9.01 1.97
C GLN A 20 -2.63 7.88 2.73
N ILE A 21 -1.76 6.94 3.07
CA ILE A 21 -2.12 5.87 3.95
C ILE A 21 -1.78 6.33 5.36
N ASP A 22 -2.80 6.40 6.21
CA ASP A 22 -2.62 6.83 7.58
C ASP A 22 -2.13 5.69 8.46
N ARG A 23 -2.50 4.46 8.10
CA ARG A 23 -2.17 3.31 8.92
C ARG A 23 -2.15 2.04 8.08
N VAL A 24 -1.20 1.18 8.39
CA VAL A 24 -1.09 -0.15 7.80
C VAL A 24 -0.97 -1.15 8.94
N GLU A 25 -1.80 -2.20 8.93
CA GLU A 25 -1.77 -3.20 9.99
C GLU A 25 -1.91 -4.60 9.44
N PRO A 26 -1.02 -5.50 9.82
CA PRO A 26 0.17 -5.24 10.65
C PRO A 26 1.15 -4.35 9.91
N PRO A 27 1.97 -3.57 10.62
CA PRO A 27 2.86 -2.61 9.98
C PRO A 27 4.01 -3.26 9.18
N PHE A 28 4.28 -4.51 9.46
CA PHE A 28 5.23 -5.33 8.73
C PHE A 28 4.92 -6.80 9.03
N TRP A 29 5.58 -7.71 8.33
CA TRP A 29 5.41 -9.12 8.61
C TRP A 29 6.74 -9.83 8.46
N TYR A 30 6.74 -11.14 8.60
CA TYR A 30 7.95 -11.96 8.50
C TYR A 30 7.84 -12.95 7.37
N ALA A 31 8.97 -13.16 6.68
CA ALA A 31 9.07 -14.21 5.69
C ALA A 31 9.14 -15.58 6.40
N ASN A 32 8.80 -16.61 5.66
CA ASN A 32 8.94 -18.00 6.12
C ASN A 32 8.10 -18.34 7.35
N MET A 33 6.94 -17.72 7.47
CA MET A 33 5.97 -18.10 8.49
C MET A 33 5.18 -19.32 8.03
N ASN A 34 4.71 -20.11 8.98
CA ASN A 34 3.89 -21.27 8.66
C ASN A 34 2.62 -20.90 7.93
N LEU A 35 1.99 -19.80 8.33
CA LEU A 35 0.86 -19.26 7.60
C LEU A 35 1.39 -18.26 6.59
N SER A 36 1.24 -18.61 5.33
CA SER A 36 1.74 -17.77 4.26
C SER A 36 0.75 -16.73 3.77
N ASP A 37 -0.52 -16.86 4.12
CA ASP A 37 -1.53 -15.86 3.77
C ASP A 37 -1.47 -14.73 4.78
N VAL A 38 -1.19 -13.54 4.31
CA VAL A 38 -1.08 -12.36 5.17
C VAL A 38 -2.14 -11.36 4.73
N GLN A 39 -3.04 -11.02 5.64
CA GLN A 39 -4.02 -9.99 5.37
C GLN A 39 -3.52 -8.66 5.93
N ILE A 40 -3.45 -7.68 5.08
CA ILE A 40 -2.96 -6.35 5.42
C ILE A 40 -4.11 -5.37 5.29
N MET A 41 -4.32 -4.58 6.33
CA MET A 41 -5.31 -3.53 6.33
C MET A 41 -4.62 -2.21 5.98
N PHE A 42 -5.12 -1.55 4.97
CA PHE A 42 -4.69 -0.20 4.63
C PHE A 42 -5.81 0.77 5.01
N TYR A 43 -5.48 1.77 5.77
CA TYR A 43 -6.43 2.79 6.19
C TYR A 43 -5.98 4.15 5.67
N GLY A 44 -6.83 4.81 4.95
CA GLY A 44 -6.56 6.13 4.43
C GLY A 44 -7.79 6.65 3.70
N LYS A 45 -7.85 7.96 3.51
CA LYS A 45 -9.02 8.57 2.91
C LYS A 45 -9.29 8.00 1.52
N ASN A 46 -10.47 7.41 1.35
CA ASN A 46 -10.92 6.86 0.07
C ASN A 46 -9.98 5.82 -0.52
N ILE A 47 -9.22 5.12 0.32
CA ILE A 47 -8.24 4.14 -0.15
C ILE A 47 -8.90 3.04 -0.99
N ALA A 48 -10.15 2.69 -0.70
CA ALA A 48 -10.84 1.61 -1.39
C ALA A 48 -11.23 1.95 -2.83
N GLN A 49 -11.09 3.20 -3.22
CA GLN A 49 -11.34 3.60 -4.61
C GLN A 49 -10.20 3.21 -5.54
N ASN A 50 -9.09 2.79 -4.99
CA ASN A 50 -7.92 2.46 -5.79
C ASN A 50 -7.84 0.98 -6.09
N ASP A 51 -7.23 0.66 -7.22
CA ASP A 51 -6.78 -0.69 -7.51
C ASP A 51 -5.40 -0.85 -6.91
N VAL A 52 -5.10 -2.05 -6.46
CA VAL A 52 -3.82 -2.30 -5.80
C VAL A 52 -3.08 -3.44 -6.47
N THR A 53 -1.78 -3.25 -6.65
CA THR A 53 -0.87 -4.29 -7.10
C THR A 53 0.32 -4.33 -6.16
N VAL A 54 1.08 -5.40 -6.23
CA VAL A 54 2.26 -5.57 -5.38
C VAL A 54 3.43 -6.07 -6.22
N SER A 55 4.62 -5.70 -5.81
CA SER A 55 5.86 -6.01 -6.51
C SER A 55 6.31 -7.46 -6.30
N ASN A 56 7.37 -7.83 -7.05
CA ASN A 56 8.19 -9.02 -6.79
C ASN A 56 7.46 -10.35 -6.85
N ARG A 57 6.54 -10.50 -7.81
CA ARG A 57 5.85 -11.77 -8.03
C ARG A 57 4.99 -12.24 -6.87
N VAL A 58 4.72 -11.37 -5.93
CA VAL A 58 3.81 -11.70 -4.86
C VAL A 58 2.39 -11.71 -5.41
N VAL A 59 1.64 -12.72 -5.01
CA VAL A 59 0.27 -12.88 -5.49
C VAL A 59 -0.69 -12.24 -4.50
N ILE A 60 -1.55 -11.39 -4.98
CA ILE A 60 -2.67 -10.89 -4.20
C ILE A 60 -3.80 -11.90 -4.36
N LYS A 61 -4.19 -12.51 -3.25
CA LYS A 61 -5.25 -13.51 -3.27
C LYS A 61 -6.63 -12.88 -3.23
N THR A 62 -6.81 -11.89 -2.40
CA THR A 62 -8.09 -11.20 -2.30
C THR A 62 -7.88 -9.72 -2.00
N VAL A 63 -8.83 -8.93 -2.45
CA VAL A 63 -8.94 -7.53 -2.09
C VAL A 63 -10.36 -7.34 -1.60
N GLN A 64 -10.52 -6.99 -0.34
CA GLN A 64 -11.84 -6.82 0.26
C GLN A 64 -12.09 -5.37 0.60
N LYS A 65 -13.27 -4.91 0.23
CA LYS A 65 -13.74 -3.58 0.54
C LYS A 65 -14.90 -3.68 1.50
N THR A 66 -15.04 -2.67 2.35
CA THR A 66 -16.13 -2.61 3.30
C THR A 66 -17.03 -1.42 2.97
N GLU A 67 -18.06 -1.21 3.76
CA GLU A 67 -18.94 -0.05 3.58
C GLU A 67 -18.15 1.25 3.76
N ASN A 68 -17.14 1.22 4.60
CA ASN A 68 -16.31 2.40 4.81
C ASN A 68 -15.23 2.47 3.74
N PRO A 69 -15.25 3.47 2.85
CA PRO A 69 -14.28 3.56 1.74
C PRO A 69 -12.86 3.86 2.19
N ASN A 70 -12.65 4.10 3.46
CA ASN A 70 -11.32 4.41 3.98
C ASN A 70 -10.53 3.16 4.38
N TYR A 71 -11.11 1.97 4.21
CA TYR A 71 -10.43 0.72 4.52
C TYR A 71 -10.30 -0.16 3.28
N LEU A 72 -9.16 -0.80 3.17
CA LEU A 72 -8.92 -1.79 2.13
C LEU A 72 -8.15 -2.95 2.75
N PHE A 73 -8.67 -4.16 2.59
CA PHE A 73 -8.03 -5.36 3.11
C PHE A 73 -7.46 -6.16 1.96
N VAL A 74 -6.16 -6.39 1.99
CA VAL A 74 -5.45 -7.08 0.92
C VAL A 74 -4.81 -8.32 1.51
N THR A 75 -5.12 -9.48 0.96
CA THR A 75 -4.49 -10.73 1.37
C THR A 75 -3.48 -11.13 0.31
N ILE A 76 -2.23 -11.31 0.73
CA ILE A 76 -1.16 -11.74 -0.15
C ILE A 76 -0.68 -13.12 0.24
N ASP A 77 -0.12 -13.83 -0.73
CA ASP A 77 0.51 -15.11 -0.51
C ASP A 77 2.02 -14.89 -0.43
N THR A 78 2.59 -15.17 0.74
CA THR A 78 4.02 -14.99 0.97
C THR A 78 4.81 -16.30 0.88
N LYS A 79 4.18 -17.36 0.43
CA LYS A 79 4.86 -18.65 0.32
C LYS A 79 6.04 -18.54 -0.64
N ASN A 80 7.20 -18.97 -0.16
CA ASN A 80 8.44 -18.95 -0.93
C ASN A 80 8.91 -17.53 -1.30
N ILE A 81 8.44 -16.52 -0.57
CA ILE A 81 8.90 -15.16 -0.78
C ILE A 81 9.93 -14.84 0.29
N PRO A 82 11.18 -14.53 -0.10
CA PRO A 82 12.20 -14.19 0.89
C PRO A 82 11.97 -12.83 1.51
N ALA A 83 12.66 -12.59 2.60
CA ALA A 83 12.60 -11.29 3.26
C ALA A 83 13.03 -10.19 2.28
N GLN A 84 12.22 -9.15 2.19
CA GLN A 84 12.47 -8.06 1.27
C GLN A 84 11.47 -6.95 1.54
N GLU A 85 11.64 -5.84 0.87
CA GLU A 85 10.67 -4.76 0.90
C GLU A 85 9.72 -4.91 -0.27
N LEU A 86 8.45 -5.04 0.02
CA LEU A 86 7.42 -5.08 -1.00
C LEU A 86 6.94 -3.66 -1.27
N ILE A 87 6.49 -3.42 -2.49
CA ILE A 87 5.94 -2.13 -2.86
C ILE A 87 4.52 -2.36 -3.36
N PHE A 88 3.57 -1.81 -2.64
CA PHE A 88 2.18 -1.79 -3.06
C PHE A 88 1.93 -0.54 -3.86
N SER A 89 1.35 -0.70 -5.03
CA SER A 89 1.03 0.41 -5.91
C SER A 89 -0.47 0.58 -5.97
N PHE A 90 -0.92 1.79 -5.74
CA PHE A 90 -2.34 2.12 -5.74
C PHE A 90 -2.64 3.01 -6.93
N SER A 91 -3.60 2.60 -7.72
CA SER A 91 -3.91 3.26 -8.99
C SER A 91 -5.40 3.55 -9.07
N LYS A 92 -5.72 4.63 -9.76
CA LYS A 92 -7.10 4.99 -10.03
C LYS A 92 -7.21 5.31 -11.52
N ASN A 93 -8.18 4.69 -12.18
CA ASN A 93 -8.37 4.85 -13.62
C ASN A 93 -7.08 4.55 -14.40
N LYS A 94 -6.37 3.50 -13.98
CA LYS A 94 -5.13 3.05 -14.60
C LYS A 94 -3.97 4.02 -14.46
N LYS A 95 -4.10 5.01 -13.59
CA LYS A 95 -3.02 5.94 -13.30
C LYS A 95 -2.52 5.70 -11.89
N LEU A 96 -1.22 5.58 -11.76
CA LEU A 96 -0.61 5.42 -10.45
C LEU A 96 -0.88 6.65 -9.59
N ALA A 97 -1.45 6.42 -8.42
CA ALA A 97 -1.72 7.49 -7.47
C ALA A 97 -0.58 7.61 -6.46
N PHE A 98 -0.20 6.50 -5.85
CA PHE A 98 0.89 6.48 -4.86
C PHE A 98 1.32 5.05 -4.61
N THR A 99 2.46 4.91 -3.92
CA THR A 99 2.98 3.61 -3.52
C THR A 99 3.17 3.58 -2.02
N GLN A 100 3.18 2.37 -1.48
CA GLN A 100 3.40 2.12 -0.06
C GLN A 100 4.37 0.96 0.09
N LYS A 101 5.45 1.20 0.79
CA LYS A 101 6.40 0.15 1.10
C LYS A 101 5.90 -0.71 2.25
N TYR A 102 6.20 -1.99 2.19
CA TYR A 102 5.81 -2.93 3.22
C TYR A 102 6.95 -3.92 3.43
N SER A 103 7.47 -3.96 4.65
CA SER A 103 8.64 -4.78 4.94
C SER A 103 8.24 -6.21 5.28
N LEU A 104 8.83 -7.14 4.56
CA LEU A 104 8.75 -8.56 4.89
C LEU A 104 10.10 -8.92 5.49
N LYS A 105 10.14 -9.05 6.80
CA LYS A 105 11.40 -9.15 7.54
C LYS A 105 11.84 -10.59 7.68
N SER A 106 13.14 -10.76 7.87
CA SER A 106 13.69 -12.08 8.13
C SER A 106 13.52 -12.42 9.61
N ARG A 107 13.08 -13.63 9.87
CA ARG A 107 13.07 -14.17 11.24
C ARG A 107 14.45 -14.68 11.55
N ARG A 108 14.97 -14.32 12.71
CA ARG A 108 16.23 -14.86 13.17
C ARG A 108 15.97 -16.24 13.75
N GLU A 109 16.98 -17.10 13.70
CA GLU A 109 16.85 -18.44 14.23
C GLU A 109 16.41 -18.46 15.68
N ASN A 110 16.93 -17.54 16.47
CA ASN A 110 16.64 -17.48 17.88
C ASN A 110 15.52 -16.54 18.24
N SER A 111 14.74 -16.11 17.28
CA SER A 111 13.60 -15.22 17.55
C SER A 111 12.52 -15.96 18.31
N ARG A 112 11.86 -15.25 19.21
CA ARG A 112 10.75 -15.78 19.98
C ARG A 112 9.49 -15.02 19.65
N PHE A 113 8.51 -15.74 19.22
CA PHE A 113 7.23 -15.13 18.89
C PHE A 113 6.11 -16.00 19.41
#